data_a4a7084414904e1c339e26ee520488f4
#
_entry.id   a4a7084414904e1c339e26ee520488f4
#
_cell.length_a   1.000
_cell.length_b   1.000
_cell.length_c   1.000
_cell.angle_alpha   90.00
_cell.angle_beta   90.00
_cell.angle_gamma   90.00
#
_symmetry.space_group_name_H-M   'P 1'
#
loop_
_entity.id
_entity.type
_entity.pdbx_description
1 polymer ?
#
loop_
_entity_poly.entity_id
_entity_poly.type
_entity_poly.pdbx_seq_one_letter_code
_entity_poly.pdbx_strand_id
1 'polypeptide(L)'
;MEVYFSEPQEENVSDDLSEALMRNVIRSLRKAVQDPRDRTARSDLMWDAAMAENRIIKLGKKLDFQCHQIEHQLGAYTNCIHGEGLAVLHPVYYRHIYRHGLSQFVKFAQHVWDIPAAGKTQEELARAGIGALERFLREIGLPQTLRELGADESLPLEEIAQSCVLAPGSFKPMTHEEILQILQECF
;
A
#
# COMPACT_ATOMS: atom_id res chain seq x y z
N MET A 1 0.33 3.23 4.68
CA MET A 1 1.49 2.52 4.07
C MET A 1 2.44 3.46 3.33
N GLU A 2 2.00 4.32 2.39
CA GLU A 2 2.95 5.17 1.63
C GLU A 2 3.79 6.10 2.51
N VAL A 3 3.25 6.57 3.64
CA VAL A 3 4.04 7.32 4.63
C VAL A 3 5.17 6.47 5.22
N TYR A 4 4.91 5.20 5.50
CA TYR A 4 5.90 4.27 6.02
C TYR A 4 6.99 3.96 4.98
N PHE A 5 6.59 3.75 3.72
CA PHE A 5 7.52 3.55 2.60
C PHE A 5 8.05 4.86 2.03
N SER A 6 8.59 5.70 2.90
CA SER A 6 9.19 6.98 2.56
C SER A 6 10.46 7.25 3.38
N GLU A 7 11.28 8.20 2.93
CA GLU A 7 12.49 8.61 3.66
C GLU A 7 12.15 9.41 4.93
N PRO A 8 13.03 9.40 5.94
CA PRO A 8 14.28 8.64 5.99
C PRO A 8 14.03 7.15 6.25
N GLN A 9 15.02 6.30 5.92
CA GLN A 9 15.00 4.86 6.19
C GLN A 9 15.63 4.49 7.54
N GLU A 10 16.17 5.46 8.26
CA GLU A 10 16.69 5.27 9.62
C GLU A 10 15.54 4.96 10.59
N GLU A 11 15.90 4.39 11.73
CA GLU A 11 14.95 4.13 12.81
C GLU A 11 14.36 5.44 13.32
N ASN A 12 13.04 5.48 13.41
CA ASN A 12 12.31 6.65 13.90
C ASN A 12 10.93 6.28 14.46
N VAL A 13 10.46 7.09 15.36
CA VAL A 13 9.17 6.90 16.05
C VAL A 13 7.96 6.86 15.08
N SER A 14 8.01 7.58 13.97
CA SER A 14 6.92 7.58 12.99
C SER A 14 6.76 6.22 12.30
N ASP A 15 7.87 5.53 12.05
CA ASP A 15 7.86 4.16 11.52
C ASP A 15 7.37 3.16 12.57
N ASP A 16 7.83 3.25 13.81
CA ASP A 16 7.36 2.38 14.91
C ASP A 16 5.85 2.49 15.10
N LEU A 17 5.32 3.72 15.09
CA LEU A 17 3.89 3.98 15.19
C LEU A 17 3.14 3.41 13.97
N SER A 18 3.68 3.57 12.75
CA SER A 18 3.09 3.04 11.53
C SER A 18 3.03 1.52 11.54
N GLU A 19 4.08 0.85 12.00
CA GLU A 19 4.12 -0.61 12.15
C GLU A 19 3.09 -1.09 13.17
N ALA A 20 2.99 -0.42 14.32
CA ALA A 20 2.00 -0.74 15.35
C ALA A 20 0.57 -0.60 14.82
N LEU A 21 0.27 0.49 14.07
CA LEU A 21 -1.02 0.71 13.44
C LEU A 21 -1.32 -0.37 12.41
N MET A 22 -0.38 -0.69 11.52
CA MET A 22 -0.58 -1.73 10.50
C MET A 22 -0.87 -3.09 11.14
N ARG A 23 -0.14 -3.49 12.17
CA ARG A 23 -0.42 -4.74 12.91
C ARG A 23 -1.81 -4.73 13.54
N ASN A 24 -2.23 -3.60 14.13
CA ASN A 24 -3.56 -3.49 14.73
C ASN A 24 -4.67 -3.57 13.67
N VAL A 25 -4.52 -2.85 12.56
CA VAL A 25 -5.45 -2.89 11.41
C VAL A 25 -5.61 -4.32 10.88
N ILE A 26 -4.50 -5.04 10.64
CA ILE A 26 -4.52 -6.42 10.15
C ILE A 26 -5.32 -7.32 11.11
N ARG A 27 -5.04 -7.24 12.41
CA ARG A 27 -5.73 -8.03 13.44
C ARG A 27 -7.21 -7.69 13.51
N SER A 28 -7.55 -6.41 13.53
CA SER A 28 -8.92 -5.93 13.72
C SER A 28 -9.78 -6.12 12.46
N LEU A 29 -9.21 -5.97 11.25
CA LEU A 29 -9.91 -6.28 10.00
C LEU A 29 -10.29 -7.76 9.92
N ARG A 30 -9.37 -8.68 10.25
CA ARG A 30 -9.67 -10.12 10.26
C ARG A 30 -10.89 -10.45 11.15
N LYS A 31 -10.97 -9.82 12.34
CA LYS A 31 -12.11 -9.98 13.24
C LYS A 31 -13.38 -9.35 12.66
N ALA A 32 -13.29 -8.12 12.17
CA ALA A 32 -14.44 -7.40 11.64
C ALA A 32 -15.02 -8.04 10.37
N VAL A 33 -14.22 -8.72 9.56
CA VAL A 33 -14.71 -9.49 8.40
C VAL A 33 -15.43 -10.76 8.84
N GLN A 34 -14.94 -11.43 9.89
CA GLN A 34 -15.59 -12.62 10.46
C GLN A 34 -16.90 -12.28 11.20
N ASP A 35 -16.88 -11.22 11.99
CA ASP A 35 -18.06 -10.67 12.66
C ASP A 35 -18.16 -9.15 12.47
N PRO A 36 -18.98 -8.68 11.51
CA PRO A 36 -19.16 -7.24 11.27
C PRO A 36 -19.79 -6.48 12.46
N ARG A 37 -20.25 -7.18 13.48
CA ARG A 37 -20.82 -6.59 14.71
C ARG A 37 -19.83 -6.59 15.87
N ASP A 38 -18.63 -7.10 15.72
CA ASP A 38 -17.56 -7.01 16.75
C ASP A 38 -17.23 -5.54 17.03
N ARG A 39 -17.79 -5.03 18.15
CA ARG A 39 -17.62 -3.62 18.55
C ARG A 39 -16.18 -3.27 18.85
N THR A 40 -15.41 -4.19 19.42
CA THR A 40 -14.00 -3.96 19.75
C THR A 40 -13.18 -3.80 18.48
N ALA A 41 -13.32 -4.73 17.54
CA ALA A 41 -12.62 -4.64 16.26
C ALA A 41 -12.99 -3.37 15.47
N ARG A 42 -14.27 -3.00 15.44
CA ARG A 42 -14.72 -1.77 14.77
C ARG A 42 -14.23 -0.51 15.46
N SER A 43 -14.20 -0.49 16.79
CA SER A 43 -13.66 0.63 17.57
C SER A 43 -12.16 0.80 17.32
N ASP A 44 -11.41 -0.30 17.32
CA ASP A 44 -9.99 -0.29 17.01
C ASP A 44 -9.72 0.27 15.60
N LEU A 45 -10.48 -0.19 14.60
CA LEU A 45 -10.34 0.31 13.22
C LEU A 45 -10.67 1.81 13.09
N MET A 46 -11.66 2.31 13.80
CA MET A 46 -11.95 3.75 13.83
C MET A 46 -10.80 4.54 14.46
N TRP A 47 -10.24 4.02 15.56
CA TRP A 47 -9.09 4.63 16.21
C TRP A 47 -7.85 4.60 15.32
N ASP A 48 -7.56 3.46 14.70
CA ASP A 48 -6.44 3.30 13.76
C ASP A 48 -6.54 4.28 12.59
N ALA A 49 -7.75 4.45 12.02
CA ALA A 49 -7.99 5.43 10.95
C ALA A 49 -7.71 6.86 11.43
N ALA A 50 -8.20 7.23 12.62
CA ALA A 50 -7.96 8.55 13.19
C ALA A 50 -6.45 8.79 13.44
N MET A 51 -5.73 7.78 13.93
CA MET A 51 -4.27 7.87 14.17
C MET A 51 -3.48 7.91 12.87
N ALA A 52 -3.91 7.22 11.81
CA ALA A 52 -3.27 7.27 10.51
C ALA A 52 -3.42 8.65 9.84
N GLU A 53 -4.55 9.33 10.05
CA GLU A 53 -4.88 10.60 9.38
C GLU A 53 -4.53 11.85 10.18
N ASN A 54 -4.32 11.77 11.49
CA ASN A 54 -4.01 12.92 12.35
C ASN A 54 -2.60 13.52 12.14
N ARG A 55 -1.85 13.02 11.17
CA ARG A 55 -0.50 13.44 10.75
C ARG A 55 0.64 13.06 11.70
N ILE A 56 0.42 12.38 12.82
CA ILE A 56 1.48 12.00 13.74
C ILE A 56 2.54 11.12 13.07
N ILE A 57 2.11 10.17 12.25
CA ILE A 57 3.00 9.27 11.49
C ILE A 57 3.72 9.96 10.32
N LYS A 58 3.35 11.20 9.99
CA LYS A 58 3.95 11.98 8.89
C LYS A 58 5.12 12.85 9.36
N LEU A 59 5.30 12.97 10.67
CA LEU A 59 6.35 13.82 11.24
C LEU A 59 7.74 13.27 10.92
N GLY A 60 8.60 14.12 10.39
CA GLY A 60 9.96 13.75 10.00
C GLY A 60 10.08 12.90 8.73
N LYS A 61 8.97 12.64 8.03
CA LYS A 61 8.97 11.84 6.78
C LYS A 61 8.94 12.72 5.53
N LYS A 62 9.69 12.33 4.51
CA LYS A 62 9.61 12.88 3.16
C LYS A 62 8.54 12.10 2.41
N LEU A 63 7.32 12.63 2.45
CA LEU A 63 6.13 11.92 1.97
C LEU A 63 6.20 11.62 0.46
N ASP A 64 5.78 10.41 0.12
CA ASP A 64 5.51 9.97 -1.24
C ASP A 64 4.08 9.43 -1.32
N PHE A 65 3.24 10.10 -2.10
CA PHE A 65 1.86 9.67 -2.36
C PHE A 65 1.66 9.34 -3.84
N GLN A 66 2.68 8.84 -4.52
CA GLN A 66 2.59 8.55 -5.95
C GLN A 66 1.52 7.49 -6.26
N CYS A 67 1.38 6.46 -5.43
CA CYS A 67 0.32 5.47 -5.61
C CYS A 67 -1.08 6.09 -5.46
N HIS A 68 -1.26 7.04 -4.52
CA HIS A 68 -2.49 7.82 -4.42
C HIS A 68 -2.73 8.68 -5.67
N GLN A 69 -1.69 9.28 -6.27
CA GLN A 69 -1.85 10.06 -7.51
C GLN A 69 -2.31 9.17 -8.66
N ILE A 70 -1.81 7.94 -8.75
CA ILE A 70 -2.26 6.95 -9.75
C ILE A 70 -3.72 6.57 -9.49
N GLU A 71 -4.05 6.30 -8.23
CA GLU A 71 -5.41 5.89 -7.84
C GLU A 71 -6.44 7.00 -8.07
N HIS A 72 -6.11 8.26 -7.78
CA HIS A 72 -7.02 9.38 -8.03
C HIS A 72 -7.40 9.50 -9.52
N GLN A 73 -6.44 9.27 -10.42
CA GLN A 73 -6.75 9.25 -11.85
C GLN A 73 -7.55 8.01 -12.23
N LEU A 74 -7.14 6.83 -11.76
CA LEU A 74 -7.88 5.59 -11.97
C LEU A 74 -9.34 5.72 -11.50
N GLY A 75 -9.55 6.25 -10.29
CA GLY A 75 -10.86 6.47 -9.71
C GLY A 75 -11.74 7.44 -10.52
N ALA A 76 -11.12 8.48 -11.13
CA ALA A 76 -11.83 9.41 -11.99
C ALA A 76 -12.44 8.73 -13.26
N TYR A 77 -11.79 7.69 -13.77
CA TYR A 77 -12.26 6.93 -14.93
C TYR A 77 -13.14 5.73 -14.57
N THR A 78 -12.92 5.10 -13.43
CA THR A 78 -13.62 3.88 -13.03
C THR A 78 -14.73 4.10 -12.01
N ASN A 79 -14.71 5.23 -11.30
CA ASN A 79 -15.57 5.51 -10.15
C ASN A 79 -15.49 4.42 -9.06
N CYS A 80 -14.34 3.73 -8.96
CA CYS A 80 -14.12 2.72 -7.93
C CYS A 80 -14.05 3.32 -6.53
N ILE A 81 -14.26 2.48 -5.52
CA ILE A 81 -14.05 2.89 -4.12
C ILE A 81 -12.55 3.11 -3.91
N HIS A 82 -12.15 4.27 -3.40
CA HIS A 82 -10.76 4.67 -3.20
C HIS A 82 -9.87 3.59 -2.57
N GLY A 83 -10.33 2.96 -1.50
CA GLY A 83 -9.59 1.88 -0.82
C GLY A 83 -9.43 0.63 -1.67
N GLU A 84 -10.39 0.33 -2.56
CA GLU A 84 -10.32 -0.80 -3.49
C GLU A 84 -9.32 -0.53 -4.62
N GLY A 85 -9.32 0.69 -5.16
CA GLY A 85 -8.31 1.13 -6.13
C GLY A 85 -6.89 1.02 -5.57
N LEU A 86 -6.69 1.52 -4.34
CA LEU A 86 -5.39 1.39 -3.66
C LEU A 86 -5.02 -0.07 -3.37
N ALA A 87 -6.00 -0.95 -3.07
CA ALA A 87 -5.71 -2.37 -2.81
C ALA A 87 -5.16 -3.07 -4.06
N VAL A 88 -5.66 -2.74 -5.24
CA VAL A 88 -5.14 -3.25 -6.52
C VAL A 88 -3.75 -2.68 -6.82
N LEU A 89 -3.55 -1.38 -6.63
CA LEU A 89 -2.32 -0.70 -7.04
C LEU A 89 -1.13 -0.95 -6.11
N HIS A 90 -1.32 -0.95 -4.78
CA HIS A 90 -0.22 -0.98 -3.82
C HIS A 90 0.73 -2.18 -4.01
N PRO A 91 0.28 -3.45 -4.16
CA PRO A 91 1.20 -4.57 -4.31
C PRO A 91 2.06 -4.45 -5.57
N VAL A 92 1.48 -4.00 -6.68
CA VAL A 92 2.19 -3.81 -7.95
C VAL A 92 3.17 -2.65 -7.83
N TYR A 93 2.72 -1.49 -7.37
CA TYR A 93 3.54 -0.32 -7.15
C TYR A 93 4.76 -0.63 -6.26
N TYR A 94 4.56 -1.36 -5.16
CA TYR A 94 5.65 -1.73 -4.26
C TYR A 94 6.65 -2.69 -4.90
N ARG A 95 6.24 -3.57 -5.82
CA ARG A 95 7.15 -4.39 -6.62
C ARG A 95 8.07 -3.56 -7.53
N HIS A 96 7.63 -2.39 -7.97
CA HIS A 96 8.45 -1.48 -8.79
C HIS A 96 9.46 -0.67 -7.97
N ILE A 97 9.17 -0.37 -6.70
CA ILE A 97 9.99 0.55 -5.90
C ILE A 97 10.82 -0.11 -4.78
N TYR A 98 10.54 -1.36 -4.39
CA TYR A 98 11.12 -1.95 -3.16
C TYR A 98 12.64 -1.97 -3.13
N ARG A 99 13.31 -2.11 -4.29
CA ARG A 99 14.78 -2.13 -4.36
C ARG A 99 15.41 -0.78 -3.98
N HIS A 100 14.69 0.31 -4.18
CA HIS A 100 15.14 1.66 -3.85
C HIS A 100 14.96 2.00 -2.37
N GLY A 101 14.11 1.27 -1.66
CA GLY A 101 13.88 1.38 -0.21
C GLY A 101 14.00 0.03 0.50
N LEU A 102 14.95 -0.82 0.08
CA LEU A 102 15.03 -2.24 0.44
C LEU A 102 14.97 -2.48 1.95
N SER A 103 15.69 -1.68 2.74
CA SER A 103 15.70 -1.82 4.20
C SER A 103 14.31 -1.63 4.81
N GLN A 104 13.52 -0.69 4.29
CA GLN A 104 12.16 -0.43 4.79
C GLN A 104 11.19 -1.56 4.43
N PHE A 105 11.33 -2.16 3.25
CA PHE A 105 10.54 -3.33 2.87
C PHE A 105 10.93 -4.59 3.66
N VAL A 106 12.20 -4.72 4.06
CA VAL A 106 12.66 -5.77 4.98
C VAL A 106 12.03 -5.59 6.36
N LYS A 107 12.07 -4.36 6.92
CA LYS A 107 11.38 -4.03 8.19
C LYS A 107 9.88 -4.35 8.12
N PHE A 108 9.21 -3.99 7.03
CA PHE A 108 7.80 -4.31 6.80
C PHE A 108 7.52 -5.82 6.90
N ALA A 109 8.35 -6.64 6.23
CA ALA A 109 8.21 -8.09 6.30
C ALA A 109 8.38 -8.63 7.72
N GLN A 110 9.39 -8.14 8.45
CA GLN A 110 9.73 -8.64 9.77
C GLN A 110 8.81 -8.09 10.87
N HIS A 111 8.58 -6.78 10.88
CA HIS A 111 7.91 -6.10 11.99
C HIS A 111 6.38 -6.05 11.84
N VAL A 112 5.86 -6.08 10.61
CA VAL A 112 4.41 -6.06 10.38
C VAL A 112 3.84 -7.45 10.17
N TRP A 113 4.59 -8.32 9.47
CA TRP A 113 4.14 -9.65 9.08
C TRP A 113 4.80 -10.80 9.86
N ASP A 114 5.71 -10.48 10.79
CA ASP A 114 6.47 -11.47 11.58
C ASP A 114 7.20 -12.52 10.73
N ILE A 115 7.66 -12.13 9.52
CA ILE A 115 8.37 -13.05 8.61
C ILE A 115 9.80 -13.22 9.10
N PRO A 116 10.25 -14.45 9.43
CA PRO A 116 11.60 -14.67 9.92
C PRO A 116 12.66 -14.44 8.84
N ALA A 117 13.76 -13.79 9.23
CA ALA A 117 14.90 -13.51 8.35
C ALA A 117 15.74 -14.76 8.02
N ALA A 118 15.68 -15.81 8.86
CA ALA A 118 16.52 -16.97 8.73
C ALA A 118 16.42 -17.63 7.34
N GLY A 119 17.56 -17.78 6.69
CA GLY A 119 17.67 -18.40 5.38
C GLY A 119 17.18 -17.58 4.19
N LYS A 120 16.92 -16.28 4.39
CA LYS A 120 16.44 -15.39 3.32
C LYS A 120 17.38 -14.22 3.09
N THR A 121 17.54 -13.83 1.84
CA THR A 121 18.15 -12.56 1.46
C THR A 121 17.21 -11.40 1.76
N GLN A 122 17.74 -10.18 1.78
CA GLN A 122 16.93 -8.98 1.97
C GLN A 122 15.86 -8.81 0.86
N GLU A 123 16.19 -9.14 -0.40
CA GLU A 123 15.21 -9.10 -1.50
C GLU A 123 14.10 -10.13 -1.33
N GLU A 124 14.42 -11.34 -0.88
CA GLU A 124 13.41 -12.37 -0.59
C GLU A 124 12.49 -11.95 0.56
N LEU A 125 13.03 -11.32 1.61
CA LEU A 125 12.23 -10.77 2.71
C LEU A 125 11.30 -9.65 2.21
N ALA A 126 11.83 -8.67 1.46
CA ALA A 126 11.04 -7.58 0.92
C ALA A 126 9.88 -8.10 0.05
N ARG A 127 10.15 -9.03 -0.86
CA ARG A 127 9.12 -9.68 -1.68
C ARG A 127 8.11 -10.47 -0.86
N ALA A 128 8.58 -11.17 0.17
CA ALA A 128 7.71 -11.93 1.07
C ALA A 128 6.74 -11.01 1.82
N GLY A 129 7.20 -9.82 2.25
CA GLY A 129 6.37 -8.79 2.87
C GLY A 129 5.30 -8.25 1.92
N ILE A 130 5.67 -7.92 0.67
CA ILE A 130 4.72 -7.49 -0.37
C ILE A 130 3.70 -8.60 -0.66
N GLY A 131 4.16 -9.85 -0.80
CA GLY A 131 3.28 -11.00 -0.99
C GLY A 131 2.36 -11.27 0.21
N ALA A 132 2.78 -10.94 1.43
CA ALA A 132 1.93 -11.04 2.61
C ALA A 132 0.80 -9.98 2.58
N LEU A 133 1.11 -8.76 2.16
CA LEU A 133 0.10 -7.72 1.92
C LEU A 133 -0.93 -8.19 0.88
N GLU A 134 -0.48 -8.68 -0.26
CA GLU A 134 -1.36 -9.15 -1.34
C GLU A 134 -2.30 -10.27 -0.87
N ARG A 135 -1.76 -11.26 -0.14
CA ARG A 135 -2.58 -12.33 0.46
C ARG A 135 -3.60 -11.80 1.45
N PHE A 136 -3.20 -10.84 2.28
CA PHE A 136 -4.10 -10.23 3.26
C PHE A 136 -5.24 -9.44 2.59
N LEU A 137 -4.96 -8.66 1.56
CA LEU A 137 -5.99 -7.92 0.80
C LEU A 137 -7.00 -8.89 0.19
N ARG A 138 -6.53 -10.02 -0.37
CA ARG A 138 -7.41 -11.10 -0.86
C ARG A 138 -8.19 -11.77 0.27
N GLU A 139 -7.56 -12.04 1.42
CA GLU A 139 -8.19 -12.65 2.60
C GLU A 139 -9.39 -11.84 3.10
N ILE A 140 -9.29 -10.51 3.08
CA ILE A 140 -10.36 -9.61 3.50
C ILE A 140 -11.36 -9.27 2.39
N GLY A 141 -11.25 -9.89 1.21
CA GLY A 141 -12.21 -9.78 0.11
C GLY A 141 -12.05 -8.56 -0.78
N LEU A 142 -10.89 -7.90 -0.76
CA LEU A 142 -10.62 -6.76 -1.64
C LEU A 142 -10.22 -7.23 -3.05
N PRO A 143 -10.56 -6.46 -4.10
CA PRO A 143 -10.18 -6.75 -5.47
C PRO A 143 -8.65 -6.78 -5.63
N GLN A 144 -8.17 -7.60 -6.55
CA GLN A 144 -6.75 -7.80 -6.83
C GLN A 144 -6.34 -7.29 -8.20
N THR A 145 -7.30 -7.05 -9.09
CA THR A 145 -7.07 -6.59 -10.46
C THR A 145 -8.04 -5.48 -10.84
N LEU A 146 -7.71 -4.73 -11.89
CA LEU A 146 -8.61 -3.73 -12.47
C LEU A 146 -9.89 -4.36 -13.01
N ARG A 147 -9.82 -5.60 -13.51
CA ARG A 147 -11.00 -6.35 -13.96
C ARG A 147 -11.98 -6.63 -12.82
N GLU A 148 -11.45 -6.95 -11.64
CA GLU A 148 -12.27 -7.15 -10.43
C GLU A 148 -12.90 -5.84 -9.93
N LEU A 149 -12.32 -4.68 -10.29
CA LEU A 149 -12.92 -3.35 -10.09
C LEU A 149 -13.99 -3.01 -11.13
N GLY A 150 -14.22 -3.88 -12.12
CA GLY A 150 -15.17 -3.68 -13.19
C GLY A 150 -14.61 -2.99 -14.44
N ALA A 151 -13.29 -2.82 -14.52
CA ALA A 151 -12.64 -2.30 -15.72
C ALA A 151 -12.59 -3.35 -16.83
N ASP A 152 -12.74 -2.88 -18.06
CA ASP A 152 -12.56 -3.68 -19.28
C ASP A 152 -11.47 -3.07 -20.18
N GLU A 153 -11.26 -3.68 -21.35
CA GLU A 153 -10.22 -3.26 -22.31
C GLU A 153 -10.44 -1.86 -22.90
N SER A 154 -11.59 -1.23 -22.67
CA SER A 154 -11.85 0.16 -23.09
C SER A 154 -11.27 1.20 -22.16
N LEU A 155 -10.79 0.79 -20.97
CA LEU A 155 -10.17 1.71 -20.02
C LEU A 155 -8.88 2.33 -20.62
N PRO A 156 -8.80 3.66 -20.77
CA PRO A 156 -7.70 4.33 -21.49
C PRO A 156 -6.46 4.45 -20.59
N LEU A 157 -5.73 3.35 -20.39
CA LEU A 157 -4.59 3.29 -19.45
C LEU A 157 -3.50 4.32 -19.76
N GLU A 158 -3.22 4.58 -21.05
CA GLU A 158 -2.26 5.61 -21.47
C GLU A 158 -2.69 7.01 -21.05
N GLU A 159 -3.97 7.35 -21.21
CA GLU A 159 -4.50 8.65 -20.81
C GLU A 159 -4.48 8.80 -19.30
N ILE A 160 -4.87 7.76 -18.56
CA ILE A 160 -4.79 7.72 -17.10
C ILE A 160 -3.35 7.95 -16.65
N ALA A 161 -2.38 7.21 -17.21
CA ALA A 161 -0.97 7.34 -16.86
C ALA A 161 -0.44 8.75 -17.13
N GLN A 162 -0.75 9.34 -18.29
CA GLN A 162 -0.30 10.67 -18.69
C GLN A 162 -0.92 11.79 -17.85
N SER A 163 -2.12 11.59 -17.31
CA SER A 163 -2.80 12.56 -16.46
C SER A 163 -2.31 12.55 -15.00
N CYS A 164 -1.54 11.54 -14.60
CA CYS A 164 -1.03 11.45 -13.24
C CYS A 164 -0.05 12.57 -12.91
N VAL A 165 -0.26 13.19 -11.74
CA VAL A 165 0.75 14.10 -11.18
C VAL A 165 1.93 13.25 -10.71
N LEU A 166 3.13 13.57 -11.20
CA LEU A 166 4.36 12.92 -10.75
C LEU A 166 4.79 13.50 -9.41
N ALA A 167 4.75 12.70 -8.37
CA ALA A 167 5.31 13.06 -7.08
C ALA A 167 6.83 13.12 -7.18
N PRO A 168 7.50 13.96 -6.34
CA PRO A 168 8.96 14.02 -6.34
C PRO A 168 9.63 12.68 -6.01
N GLY A 169 8.84 11.74 -5.49
CA GLY A 169 9.28 10.41 -5.06
C GLY A 169 10.08 10.47 -3.77
N SER A 170 9.87 9.49 -2.91
CA SER A 170 10.70 9.33 -1.72
C SER A 170 11.86 8.39 -2.01
N PHE A 171 11.56 7.13 -2.37
CA PHE A 171 12.59 6.17 -2.76
C PHE A 171 12.93 6.27 -4.24
N LYS A 172 11.94 6.48 -5.09
CA LYS A 172 12.11 6.51 -6.54
C LYS A 172 11.07 7.44 -7.19
N PRO A 173 11.50 8.50 -7.88
CA PRO A 173 10.62 9.24 -8.78
C PRO A 173 10.12 8.32 -9.91
N MET A 174 8.83 8.39 -10.23
CA MET A 174 8.22 7.60 -11.31
C MET A 174 8.15 8.41 -12.60
N THR A 175 8.10 7.71 -13.74
CA THR A 175 7.73 8.29 -15.05
C THR A 175 6.31 7.87 -15.44
N HIS A 176 5.73 8.55 -16.42
CA HIS A 176 4.41 8.17 -16.93
C HIS A 176 4.43 6.79 -17.60
N GLU A 177 5.55 6.41 -18.23
CA GLU A 177 5.75 5.09 -18.83
C GLU A 177 5.75 3.98 -17.76
N GLU A 178 6.41 4.23 -16.62
CA GLU A 178 6.41 3.28 -15.50
C GLU A 178 5.02 3.19 -14.85
N ILE A 179 4.29 4.31 -14.76
CA ILE A 179 2.90 4.30 -14.29
C ILE A 179 2.01 3.49 -15.23
N LEU A 180 2.17 3.66 -16.55
CA LEU A 180 1.44 2.85 -17.53
C LEU A 180 1.75 1.36 -17.35
N GLN A 181 3.01 1.00 -17.16
CA GLN A 181 3.39 -0.39 -16.90
C GLN A 181 2.72 -0.94 -15.62
N ILE A 182 2.69 -0.16 -14.54
CA ILE A 182 2.00 -0.54 -13.29
C ILE A 182 0.51 -0.79 -13.56
N LEU A 183 -0.16 0.11 -14.28
CA LEU A 183 -1.57 -0.03 -14.61
C LEU A 183 -1.83 -1.28 -15.48
N GLN A 184 -0.96 -1.57 -16.44
CA GLN A 184 -1.04 -2.79 -17.28
C GLN A 184 -0.85 -4.07 -16.44
N GLU A 185 0.07 -4.07 -15.48
CA GLU A 185 0.29 -5.19 -14.56
C GLU A 185 -0.86 -5.40 -13.57
N CYS A 186 -1.67 -4.38 -13.32
CA CYS A 186 -2.87 -4.46 -12.49
C CYS A 186 -4.08 -5.04 -13.24
N PHE A 187 -4.03 -5.19 -14.58
CA PHE A 187 -5.17 -5.62 -15.42
C PHE A 187 -5.31 -7.13 -15.46
#